data_78525e75adfb12a7da16bf33fd84db67
#
_entry.id   78525e75adfb12a7da16bf33fd84db67
#
_cell.length_a   1.000
_cell.length_b   1.000
_cell.length_c   1.000
_cell.angle_alpha   90.00
_cell.angle_beta   90.00
_cell.angle_gamma   90.00
#
_symmetry.space_group_name_H-M   'P 1'
#
loop_
_entity.id
_entity.type
_entity.pdbx_description
1 polymer ?
#
loop_
_entity_poly.entity_id
_entity_poly.type
_entity_poly.pdbx_seq_one_letter_code
_entity_poly.pdbx_strand_id
1 'polypeptide(L)'
;DYVALLRKLRAIPGVKKVFVRSGIRFDYLLADRKDTFFRELVQYHISGQLKVAPEHVSDRVLAKMGKPKNAVYNQFVEKYHRLNQEFGMKQYLVPYLMSSHPGSTLDDAIALAEYIRDMGYNPEQVQDFYPTPSTLSTVMYATGLDPRTMEKVYIPTDPHEKAMQR
;
A
#
# COMPACT_ATOMS: atom_id res chain seq x y z
N ASP A 1 -0.68 -23.96 1.67
CA ASP A 1 -1.53 -22.99 1.00
C ASP A 1 -2.28 -22.18 2.06
N TYR A 2 -2.18 -20.83 1.96
CA TYR A 2 -2.72 -19.89 2.95
C TYR A 2 -4.26 -19.93 3.03
N VAL A 3 -4.93 -20.07 1.90
CA VAL A 3 -6.40 -20.20 1.83
C VAL A 3 -6.85 -21.46 2.57
N ALA A 4 -6.16 -22.58 2.37
CA ALA A 4 -6.48 -23.82 3.06
C ALA A 4 -6.28 -23.71 4.58
N LEU A 5 -5.25 -22.97 5.02
CA LEU A 5 -5.04 -22.68 6.45
C LEU A 5 -6.21 -21.86 7.02
N LEU A 6 -6.61 -20.78 6.36
CA LEU A 6 -7.71 -19.93 6.80
C LEU A 6 -9.04 -20.73 6.90
N ARG A 7 -9.30 -21.59 5.93
CA ARG A 7 -10.47 -22.50 5.95
C ARG A 7 -10.44 -23.47 7.12
N LYS A 8 -9.27 -24.09 7.38
CA LYS A 8 -9.10 -24.98 8.55
C LYS A 8 -9.32 -24.25 9.86
N LEU A 9 -8.76 -23.06 10.02
CA LEU A 9 -8.96 -22.24 11.22
C LEU A 9 -10.43 -21.88 11.43
N ARG A 10 -11.14 -21.55 10.36
CA ARG A 10 -12.57 -21.22 10.40
C ARG A 10 -13.46 -22.43 10.74
N ALA A 11 -12.99 -23.65 10.43
CA ALA A 11 -13.71 -24.89 10.70
C ALA A 11 -13.53 -25.43 12.13
N ILE A 12 -12.65 -24.82 12.95
CA ILE A 12 -12.44 -25.24 14.33
C ILE A 12 -13.70 -24.99 15.16
N PRO A 13 -14.24 -25.98 15.90
CA PRO A 13 -15.39 -25.79 16.76
C PRO A 13 -15.18 -24.63 17.76
N GLY A 14 -16.18 -23.74 17.88
CA GLY A 14 -16.11 -22.57 18.76
C GLY A 14 -15.48 -21.33 18.13
N VAL A 15 -14.77 -21.45 17.00
CA VAL A 15 -14.24 -20.29 16.25
C VAL A 15 -15.39 -19.66 15.45
N LYS A 16 -15.73 -18.41 15.78
CA LYS A 16 -16.80 -17.68 15.10
C LYS A 16 -16.30 -16.97 13.84
N LYS A 17 -15.12 -16.37 13.89
CA LYS A 17 -14.51 -15.61 12.78
C LYS A 17 -12.99 -15.68 12.84
N VAL A 18 -12.34 -15.62 11.68
CA VAL A 18 -10.88 -15.55 11.52
C VAL A 18 -10.57 -14.34 10.67
N PHE A 19 -9.93 -13.33 11.22
CA PHE A 19 -9.61 -12.11 10.52
C PHE A 19 -8.12 -11.98 10.24
N VAL A 20 -7.78 -11.51 9.03
CA VAL A 20 -6.44 -11.08 8.66
C VAL A 20 -6.27 -9.61 9.07
N ARG A 21 -5.37 -9.35 10.02
CA ARG A 21 -5.09 -8.00 10.55
C ARG A 21 -3.85 -7.35 9.95
N SER A 22 -2.95 -8.12 9.39
CA SER A 22 -1.76 -7.61 8.70
C SER A 22 -2.12 -6.95 7.38
N GLY A 23 -1.26 -6.03 6.91
CA GLY A 23 -1.37 -5.51 5.55
C GLY A 23 -1.22 -6.63 4.51
N ILE A 24 -1.92 -6.47 3.41
CA ILE A 24 -1.91 -7.43 2.29
C ILE A 24 -1.16 -6.84 1.09
N ARG A 25 -0.36 -7.66 0.42
CA ARG A 25 0.24 -7.35 -0.88
C ARG A 25 -0.84 -7.40 -1.96
N PHE A 26 -1.39 -6.24 -2.30
CA PHE A 26 -2.49 -6.10 -3.26
C PHE A 26 -2.12 -6.55 -4.68
N ASP A 27 -0.87 -6.39 -5.08
CA ASP A 27 -0.34 -6.85 -6.36
C ASP A 27 -0.36 -8.39 -6.48
N TYR A 28 -0.07 -9.11 -5.40
CA TYR A 28 -0.16 -10.57 -5.38
C TYR A 28 -1.61 -11.06 -5.41
N LEU A 29 -2.54 -10.33 -4.79
CA LEU A 29 -3.96 -10.63 -4.92
C LEU A 29 -4.44 -10.55 -6.37
N LEU A 30 -3.98 -9.53 -7.11
CA LEU A 30 -4.31 -9.37 -8.52
C LEU A 30 -3.64 -10.41 -9.42
N ALA A 31 -2.46 -10.91 -9.03
CA ALA A 31 -1.74 -11.94 -9.76
C ALA A 31 -2.37 -13.33 -9.63
N ASP A 32 -3.24 -13.56 -8.66
CA ASP A 32 -3.96 -14.83 -8.53
C ASP A 32 -5.02 -14.97 -9.64
N ARG A 33 -4.70 -15.78 -10.65
CA ARG A 33 -5.56 -16.01 -11.83
C ARG A 33 -6.92 -16.60 -11.47
N LYS A 34 -7.03 -17.31 -10.34
CA LYS A 34 -8.27 -17.97 -9.90
C LYS A 34 -9.12 -17.07 -9.00
N ASP A 35 -8.60 -15.94 -8.58
CA ASP A 35 -9.23 -15.02 -7.61
C ASP A 35 -9.67 -15.67 -6.29
N THR A 36 -9.22 -16.90 -6.03
CA THR A 36 -9.70 -17.68 -4.90
C THR A 36 -9.39 -16.98 -3.59
N PHE A 37 -8.15 -16.49 -3.43
CA PHE A 37 -7.76 -15.85 -2.18
C PHE A 37 -8.44 -14.48 -2.01
N PHE A 38 -8.53 -13.67 -3.06
CA PHE A 38 -9.15 -12.35 -2.96
C PHE A 38 -10.64 -12.44 -2.58
N ARG A 39 -11.37 -13.34 -3.22
CA ARG A 39 -12.80 -13.58 -2.91
C ARG A 39 -12.98 -14.09 -1.48
N GLU A 40 -12.22 -15.10 -1.07
CA GLU A 40 -12.23 -15.67 0.28
C GLU A 40 -11.91 -14.61 1.36
N LEU A 41 -10.89 -13.77 1.09
CA LEU A 41 -10.48 -12.68 1.98
C LEU A 41 -11.62 -11.70 2.22
N VAL A 42 -12.22 -11.17 1.15
CA VAL A 42 -13.31 -10.19 1.24
C VAL A 42 -14.52 -10.77 1.94
N GLN A 43 -14.89 -12.01 1.60
CA GLN A 43 -16.11 -12.62 2.13
C GLN A 43 -16.02 -13.01 3.61
N TYR A 44 -14.82 -13.42 4.09
CA TYR A 44 -14.73 -14.08 5.40
C TYR A 44 -13.67 -13.51 6.35
N HIS A 45 -12.67 -12.79 5.86
CA HIS A 45 -11.45 -12.53 6.63
C HIS A 45 -11.13 -11.06 6.87
N ILE A 46 -12.03 -10.14 6.53
CA ILE A 46 -11.90 -8.71 6.80
C ILE A 46 -12.92 -8.30 7.86
N SER A 47 -12.45 -7.64 8.91
CA SER A 47 -13.27 -7.19 10.04
C SER A 47 -13.95 -5.82 9.83
N GLY A 48 -14.05 -5.34 8.58
CA GLY A 48 -14.57 -4.02 8.23
C GLY A 48 -13.52 -3.09 7.61
N GLN A 49 -12.23 -3.31 7.88
CA GLN A 49 -11.13 -2.53 7.30
C GLN A 49 -10.03 -3.45 6.79
N LEU A 50 -9.52 -3.15 5.59
CA LEU A 50 -8.35 -3.80 5.01
C LEU A 50 -7.22 -2.79 4.87
N LYS A 51 -6.09 -3.07 5.52
CA LYS A 51 -4.87 -2.27 5.44
C LYS A 51 -4.07 -2.65 4.21
N VAL A 52 -3.70 -1.67 3.41
CA VAL A 52 -2.87 -1.83 2.21
C VAL A 52 -1.82 -0.73 2.15
N ALA A 53 -0.69 -1.01 1.54
CA ALA A 53 0.44 -0.09 1.48
C ALA A 53 0.77 0.28 0.04
N PRO A 54 -0.03 1.15 -0.62
CA PRO A 54 0.33 1.73 -1.91
C PRO A 54 1.56 2.63 -1.80
N GLU A 55 1.76 3.28 -0.66
CA GLU A 55 2.85 4.16 -0.27
C GLU A 55 2.84 5.50 -0.99
N HIS A 56 2.63 5.56 -2.29
CA HIS A 56 2.64 6.76 -3.11
C HIS A 56 1.80 6.59 -4.38
N VAL A 57 1.58 7.68 -5.13
CA VAL A 57 0.87 7.67 -6.43
C VAL A 57 1.78 7.94 -7.62
N SER A 58 2.93 8.59 -7.40
CA SER A 58 3.92 8.81 -8.45
C SER A 58 4.67 7.53 -8.78
N ASP A 59 4.56 7.06 -10.02
CA ASP A 59 5.26 5.86 -10.51
C ASP A 59 6.78 6.00 -10.41
N ARG A 60 7.31 7.22 -10.50
CA ARG A 60 8.74 7.51 -10.33
C ARG A 60 9.20 7.22 -8.90
N VAL A 61 8.43 7.65 -7.91
CA VAL A 61 8.70 7.39 -6.49
C VAL A 61 8.49 5.91 -6.17
N LEU A 62 7.40 5.32 -6.65
CA LEU A 62 7.10 3.89 -6.48
C LEU A 62 8.21 2.99 -7.04
N ALA A 63 8.81 3.35 -8.18
CA ALA A 63 9.94 2.63 -8.74
C ALA A 63 11.18 2.65 -7.81
N LYS A 64 11.43 3.79 -7.13
CA LYS A 64 12.51 3.88 -6.12
C LYS A 64 12.19 3.04 -4.87
N MET A 65 10.94 2.95 -4.49
CA MET A 65 10.47 2.07 -3.40
C MET A 65 10.47 0.58 -3.77
N GLY A 66 10.62 0.21 -5.04
CA GLY A 66 10.43 -1.16 -5.51
C GLY A 66 8.99 -1.63 -5.45
N LYS A 67 8.05 -0.71 -5.56
CA LYS A 67 6.60 -0.95 -5.54
C LYS A 67 6.03 -1.05 -6.96
N PRO A 68 4.89 -1.73 -7.14
CA PRO A 68 4.17 -1.71 -8.41
C PRO A 68 3.67 -0.30 -8.75
N LYS A 69 3.42 -0.05 -10.03
CA LYS A 69 2.86 1.22 -10.51
C LYS A 69 1.50 1.51 -9.87
N ASN A 70 1.15 2.78 -9.75
CA ASN A 70 -0.13 3.22 -9.18
C ASN A 70 -1.36 2.62 -9.91
N ALA A 71 -1.27 2.41 -11.23
CA ALA A 71 -2.33 1.75 -11.98
C ALA A 71 -2.69 0.36 -11.43
N VAL A 72 -1.74 -0.39 -10.88
CA VAL A 72 -1.99 -1.71 -10.25
C VAL A 72 -2.81 -1.53 -8.97
N TYR A 73 -2.51 -0.52 -8.20
CA TYR A 73 -3.30 -0.21 -7.00
C TYR A 73 -4.74 0.19 -7.35
N ASN A 74 -4.93 1.02 -8.38
CA ASN A 74 -6.27 1.41 -8.83
C ASN A 74 -7.10 0.20 -9.30
N GLN A 75 -6.51 -0.73 -10.04
CA GLN A 75 -7.16 -1.99 -10.41
C GLN A 75 -7.57 -2.82 -9.19
N PHE A 76 -6.71 -2.85 -8.17
CA PHE A 76 -7.04 -3.51 -6.91
C PHE A 76 -8.23 -2.84 -6.22
N VAL A 77 -8.26 -1.52 -6.12
CA VAL A 77 -9.35 -0.75 -5.50
C VAL A 77 -10.69 -1.03 -6.20
N GLU A 78 -10.72 -0.96 -7.53
CA GLU A 78 -11.93 -1.24 -8.33
C GLU A 78 -12.42 -2.67 -8.08
N LYS A 79 -11.51 -3.64 -8.10
CA LYS A 79 -11.86 -5.05 -7.86
C LYS A 79 -12.35 -5.28 -6.43
N TYR A 80 -11.71 -4.64 -5.45
CA TYR A 80 -12.13 -4.69 -4.05
C TYR A 80 -13.56 -4.17 -3.86
N HIS A 81 -13.89 -3.01 -4.45
CA HIS A 81 -15.23 -2.45 -4.38
C HIS A 81 -16.26 -3.35 -5.06
N ARG A 82 -15.95 -3.90 -6.24
CA ARG A 82 -16.82 -4.85 -6.94
C ARG A 82 -17.11 -6.10 -6.10
N LEU A 83 -16.09 -6.69 -5.47
CA LEU A 83 -16.27 -7.86 -4.59
C LEU A 83 -17.08 -7.51 -3.33
N ASN A 84 -16.89 -6.34 -2.75
CA ASN A 84 -17.72 -5.88 -1.63
C ASN A 84 -19.20 -5.78 -2.04
N GLN A 85 -19.49 -5.22 -3.21
CA GLN A 85 -20.85 -5.16 -3.74
C GLN A 85 -21.43 -6.56 -4.00
N GLU A 86 -20.65 -7.43 -4.64
CA GLU A 86 -21.06 -8.81 -4.96
C GLU A 86 -21.42 -9.60 -3.70
N PHE A 87 -20.64 -9.45 -2.62
CA PHE A 87 -20.86 -10.18 -1.36
C PHE A 87 -21.72 -9.40 -0.35
N GLY A 88 -22.22 -8.22 -0.69
CA GLY A 88 -23.01 -7.37 0.21
C GLY A 88 -22.24 -6.91 1.44
N MET A 89 -20.90 -6.73 1.32
CA MET A 89 -20.03 -6.34 2.41
C MET A 89 -19.90 -4.82 2.51
N LYS A 90 -19.74 -4.30 3.73
CA LYS A 90 -19.44 -2.90 4.04
C LYS A 90 -18.04 -2.82 4.63
N GLN A 91 -17.04 -2.80 3.77
CA GLN A 91 -15.63 -2.81 4.17
C GLN A 91 -14.91 -1.63 3.51
N TYR A 92 -13.92 -1.08 4.21
CA TYR A 92 -13.16 0.09 3.79
C TYR A 92 -11.68 -0.25 3.62
N LEU A 93 -11.02 0.41 2.68
CA LEU A 93 -9.57 0.38 2.55
C LEU A 93 -8.94 1.42 3.48
N VAL A 94 -7.84 1.03 4.10
CA VAL A 94 -6.98 1.93 4.88
C VAL A 94 -5.61 1.96 4.20
N PRO A 95 -5.39 2.93 3.28
CA PRO A 95 -4.13 3.06 2.58
C PRO A 95 -3.07 3.66 3.51
N TYR A 96 -1.89 3.06 3.52
CA TYR A 96 -0.68 3.62 4.09
C TYR A 96 0.06 4.40 3.01
N LEU A 97 0.31 5.68 3.27
CA LEU A 97 1.00 6.58 2.37
C LEU A 97 2.29 7.09 3.02
N MET A 98 3.27 7.43 2.20
CA MET A 98 4.59 7.88 2.65
C MET A 98 4.99 9.16 1.93
N SER A 99 5.38 10.18 2.70
CA SER A 99 5.99 11.42 2.21
C SER A 99 7.51 11.36 2.30
N SER A 100 8.18 12.25 1.58
CA SER A 100 9.62 12.52 1.67
C SER A 100 10.52 11.29 1.43
N HIS A 101 10.05 10.28 0.69
CA HIS A 101 10.89 9.16 0.29
C HIS A 101 12.01 9.64 -0.67
N PRO A 102 13.22 9.04 -0.64
CA PRO A 102 14.24 9.28 -1.66
C PRO A 102 13.66 9.24 -3.08
N GLY A 103 13.86 10.31 -3.84
CA GLY A 103 13.29 10.52 -5.17
C GLY A 103 11.94 11.26 -5.18
N SER A 104 11.32 11.54 -4.04
CA SER A 104 10.08 12.34 -3.96
C SER A 104 10.41 13.82 -3.99
N THR A 105 9.93 14.53 -5.01
CA THR A 105 9.99 15.99 -5.13
C THR A 105 8.69 16.62 -4.64
N LEU A 106 8.66 17.96 -4.58
CA LEU A 106 7.42 18.67 -4.24
C LEU A 106 6.29 18.40 -5.23
N ASP A 107 6.59 18.26 -6.53
CA ASP A 107 5.58 17.90 -7.54
C ASP A 107 4.95 16.54 -7.27
N ASP A 108 5.75 15.55 -6.81
CA ASP A 108 5.23 14.24 -6.43
C ASP A 108 4.34 14.33 -5.18
N ALA A 109 4.69 15.20 -4.23
CA ALA A 109 3.88 15.44 -3.04
C ALA A 109 2.55 16.13 -3.40
N ILE A 110 2.56 17.08 -4.34
CA ILE A 110 1.34 17.72 -4.87
C ILE A 110 0.45 16.67 -5.52
N ALA A 111 1.01 15.80 -6.37
CA ALA A 111 0.24 14.72 -6.99
C ALA A 111 -0.38 13.77 -5.95
N LEU A 112 0.33 13.47 -4.85
CA LEU A 112 -0.20 12.68 -3.75
C LEU A 112 -1.33 13.42 -3.02
N ALA A 113 -1.17 14.72 -2.75
CA ALA A 113 -2.19 15.54 -2.11
C ALA A 113 -3.46 15.67 -2.96
N GLU A 114 -3.32 15.84 -4.27
CA GLU A 114 -4.45 15.85 -5.21
C GLU A 114 -5.19 14.51 -5.21
N TYR A 115 -4.46 13.40 -5.21
CA TYR A 115 -5.04 12.07 -5.10
C TYR A 115 -5.82 11.89 -3.80
N ILE A 116 -5.27 12.34 -2.66
CA ILE A 116 -5.94 12.26 -1.34
C ILE A 116 -7.22 13.12 -1.36
N ARG A 117 -7.15 14.35 -1.91
CA ARG A 117 -8.34 15.20 -2.08
C ARG A 117 -9.44 14.49 -2.86
N ASP A 118 -9.07 13.84 -3.97
CA ASP A 118 -10.01 13.17 -4.87
C ASP A 118 -10.58 11.88 -4.28
N MET A 119 -9.91 11.27 -3.30
CA MET A 119 -10.46 10.16 -2.51
C MET A 119 -11.66 10.58 -1.64
N GLY A 120 -11.80 11.87 -1.33
CA GLY A 120 -12.91 12.41 -0.54
C GLY A 120 -12.84 12.13 0.96
N TYR A 121 -11.73 11.59 1.47
CA TYR A 121 -11.47 11.43 2.90
C TYR A 121 -9.96 11.54 3.20
N ASN A 122 -9.62 11.96 4.40
CA ASN A 122 -8.22 12.04 4.83
C ASN A 122 -7.74 10.68 5.32
N PRO A 123 -6.67 10.11 4.74
CA PRO A 123 -6.08 8.88 5.26
C PRO A 123 -5.47 9.12 6.65
N GLU A 124 -5.73 8.21 7.58
CA GLU A 124 -5.17 8.29 8.95
C GLU A 124 -3.67 7.97 9.00
N GLN A 125 -3.14 7.34 7.95
CA GLN A 125 -1.80 6.78 7.93
C GLN A 125 -0.97 7.41 6.81
N VAL A 126 -0.46 8.62 7.06
CA VAL A 126 0.58 9.24 6.25
C VAL A 126 1.84 9.32 7.11
N GLN A 127 2.90 8.66 6.67
CA GLN A 127 4.18 8.62 7.38
C GLN A 127 5.25 9.37 6.60
N ASP A 128 6.05 10.15 7.29
CA ASP A 128 7.29 10.68 6.73
C ASP A 128 8.33 9.56 6.61
N PHE A 129 9.11 9.56 5.54
CA PHE A 129 10.15 8.54 5.34
C PHE A 129 11.14 8.54 6.52
N TYR A 130 11.33 7.37 7.09
CA TYR A 130 12.32 7.13 8.12
C TYR A 130 13.33 6.06 7.66
N PRO A 131 14.65 6.36 7.67
CA PRO A 131 15.65 5.40 7.24
C PRO A 131 15.65 4.15 8.12
N THR A 132 15.30 3.01 7.54
CA THR A 132 15.34 1.71 8.22
C THR A 132 16.60 0.94 7.78
N PRO A 133 17.42 0.43 8.70
CA PRO A 133 18.61 -0.33 8.34
C PRO A 133 18.32 -1.46 7.36
N SER A 134 19.30 -1.77 6.50
CA SER A 134 19.26 -2.85 5.51
C SER A 134 18.21 -2.69 4.40
N THR A 135 17.77 -1.47 4.11
CA THR A 135 16.86 -1.20 2.99
C THR A 135 17.54 -0.41 1.88
N LEU A 136 17.13 -0.64 0.63
CA LEU A 136 17.60 0.14 -0.54
C LEU A 136 17.30 1.64 -0.38
N SER A 137 16.14 1.97 0.18
CA SER A 137 15.74 3.36 0.44
C SER A 137 16.68 4.06 1.42
N THR A 138 17.17 3.36 2.44
CA THR A 138 18.17 3.91 3.37
C THR A 138 19.51 4.12 2.70
N VAL A 139 19.93 3.22 1.81
CA VAL A 139 21.15 3.43 1.01
C VAL A 139 21.01 4.66 0.13
N MET A 140 19.89 4.81 -0.58
CA MET A 140 19.61 6.02 -1.38
C MET A 140 19.65 7.28 -0.51
N TYR A 141 19.00 7.25 0.65
CA TYR A 141 18.96 8.38 1.57
C TYR A 141 20.36 8.80 2.06
N ALA A 142 21.20 7.83 2.42
CA ALA A 142 22.52 8.08 2.96
C ALA A 142 23.55 8.49 1.89
N THR A 143 23.43 7.97 0.67
CA THR A 143 24.44 8.14 -0.38
C THR A 143 24.03 9.13 -1.48
N GLY A 144 22.75 9.42 -1.62
CA GLY A 144 22.20 10.16 -2.77
C GLY A 144 22.26 9.39 -4.09
N LEU A 145 22.48 8.06 -4.04
CA LEU A 145 22.60 7.21 -5.23
C LEU A 145 21.61 6.04 -5.15
N ASP A 146 21.03 5.67 -6.28
CA ASP A 146 20.28 4.42 -6.39
C ASP A 146 21.27 3.25 -6.52
N PRO A 147 21.36 2.35 -5.54
CA PRO A 147 22.36 1.28 -5.55
C PRO A 147 22.15 0.25 -6.67
N ARG A 148 21.01 0.27 -7.36
CA ARG A 148 20.72 -0.62 -8.51
C ARG A 148 21.27 -0.07 -9.83
N THR A 149 21.34 1.26 -9.98
CA THR A 149 21.73 1.92 -11.23
C THR A 149 22.93 2.84 -11.09
N MET A 150 23.31 3.19 -9.86
CA MET A 150 24.33 4.19 -9.50
C MET A 150 23.98 5.62 -9.98
N GLU A 151 22.74 5.86 -10.35
CA GLU A 151 22.24 7.19 -10.70
C GLU A 151 21.97 8.03 -9.46
N LYS A 152 22.14 9.34 -9.58
CA LYS A 152 21.80 10.29 -8.52
C LYS A 152 20.30 10.27 -8.22
N VAL A 153 19.96 10.27 -6.95
CA VAL A 153 18.60 10.35 -6.44
C VAL A 153 18.44 11.64 -5.66
N TYR A 154 17.36 12.36 -5.94
CA TYR A 154 16.97 13.51 -5.14
C TYR A 154 16.60 13.08 -3.72
N ILE A 155 17.15 13.76 -2.71
CA ILE A 155 16.84 13.48 -1.30
C ILE A 155 16.28 14.73 -0.65
N PRO A 156 15.01 14.73 -0.20
CA PRO A 156 14.44 15.83 0.55
C PRO A 156 15.05 15.87 1.95
N THR A 157 16.03 16.74 2.17
CA THR A 157 16.74 16.89 3.44
C THR A 157 16.36 18.17 4.18
N ASP A 158 15.89 19.20 3.47
CA ASP A 158 15.44 20.45 4.07
C ASP A 158 14.19 20.22 4.92
N PRO A 159 14.20 20.61 6.21
CA PRO A 159 13.06 20.46 7.11
C PRO A 159 11.79 21.18 6.63
N HIS A 160 11.94 22.35 6.00
CA HIS A 160 10.81 23.10 5.46
C HIS A 160 10.18 22.37 4.27
N GLU A 161 11.00 21.85 3.34
CA GLU A 161 10.51 21.06 2.23
C GLU A 161 9.82 19.78 2.70
N LYS A 162 10.39 19.08 3.66
CA LYS A 162 9.75 17.89 4.27
C LYS A 162 8.40 18.22 4.89
N ALA A 163 8.29 19.36 5.56
CA ALA A 163 7.03 19.83 6.13
C ALA A 163 5.98 20.12 5.05
N MET A 164 6.42 20.64 3.89
CA MET A 164 5.54 20.89 2.74
C MET A 164 5.11 19.60 2.02
N GLN A 165 5.95 18.55 2.03
CA GLN A 165 5.61 17.25 1.43
C GLN A 165 4.67 16.41 2.32
N ARG A 166 4.46 16.77 3.57
CA ARG A 166 3.61 16.06 4.54
C ARG A 166 2.23 16.70 4.67
#